data_5e4ec3e4b14a0e5f10b71b62c80c4875
#
_entry.id   5e4ec3e4b14a0e5f10b71b62c80c4875
#
_cell.length_a   1.000
_cell.length_b   1.000
_cell.length_c   1.000
_cell.angle_alpha   90.00
_cell.angle_beta   90.00
_cell.angle_gamma   90.00
#
_symmetry.space_group_name_H-M   'P 1'
#
loop_
_entity.id
_entity.type
_entity.pdbx_description
1 polymer ?
#
loop_
_entity_poly.entity_id
_entity_poly.type
_entity_poly.pdbx_seq_one_letter_code
_entity_poly.pdbx_strand_id
1 'polypeptide(L)'
;MWKWLHPYAKPETQYRICGKLSPLFAFLTLILLGVGTVWGLAFAPADYQQGNSFRIMYVHVPTAIWSMGVYGSMAIAAVVALVWQIKQAHLAMIAMAPIGALFTFLSLVTGAIWGKPMWGTWWVWDARLTAELILFFLYLGILALYSAFSDRNVGAKAAGILCITTVVILPIIHFSVEWWNTLHQGASITKLEKPSIAIPMLVPLILCIFGFLTLYIWLTLVRYRVELLKEDAKRPWVKELVKNI
;
A
#
# COMPACT_ATOMS: atom_id res chain seq x y z
N MET A 1 -20.02 -21.34 -14.93
CA MET A 1 -19.84 -20.18 -15.82
C MET A 1 -18.38 -19.80 -16.03
N TRP A 2 -17.47 -19.89 -15.06
CA TRP A 2 -16.06 -19.49 -15.13
C TRP A 2 -15.07 -20.68 -15.11
N LYS A 3 -15.37 -21.78 -15.84
CA LYS A 3 -14.58 -23.03 -15.81
C LYS A 3 -13.10 -22.85 -16.19
N TRP A 4 -12.79 -21.86 -17.03
CA TRP A 4 -11.42 -21.53 -17.46
C TRP A 4 -10.56 -20.91 -16.32
N LEU A 5 -11.19 -20.34 -15.27
CA LEU A 5 -10.48 -19.80 -14.10
C LEU A 5 -10.14 -20.87 -13.05
N HIS A 6 -10.80 -22.04 -13.08
CA HIS A 6 -10.61 -23.07 -12.07
C HIS A 6 -9.14 -23.54 -11.91
N PRO A 7 -8.34 -23.69 -12.98
CA PRO A 7 -6.93 -24.06 -12.82
C PRO A 7 -6.13 -23.03 -12.04
N TYR A 8 -6.46 -21.73 -12.20
CA TYR A 8 -5.79 -20.61 -11.53
C TYR A 8 -6.28 -20.40 -10.09
N ALA A 9 -7.42 -20.97 -9.71
CA ALA A 9 -7.94 -20.88 -8.35
C ALA A 9 -7.27 -21.85 -7.36
N LYS A 10 -6.45 -22.83 -7.86
CA LYS A 10 -5.73 -23.77 -7.00
C LYS A 10 -4.61 -23.05 -6.24
N PRO A 11 -4.50 -23.21 -4.90
CA PRO A 11 -3.46 -22.58 -4.10
C PRO A 11 -2.04 -22.84 -4.59
N GLU A 12 -1.75 -24.10 -4.97
CA GLU A 12 -0.45 -24.50 -5.54
C GLU A 12 -0.13 -23.73 -6.83
N THR A 13 -1.09 -23.58 -7.73
CA THR A 13 -0.91 -22.83 -8.98
C THR A 13 -0.66 -21.36 -8.69
N GLN A 14 -1.41 -20.76 -7.77
CA GLN A 14 -1.21 -19.37 -7.35
C GLN A 14 0.16 -19.17 -6.71
N TYR A 15 0.59 -20.10 -5.83
CA TYR A 15 1.93 -20.08 -5.24
C TYR A 15 3.03 -20.05 -6.30
N ARG A 16 2.92 -20.90 -7.33
CA ARG A 16 3.88 -20.96 -8.45
C ARG A 16 3.85 -19.70 -9.32
N ILE A 17 2.66 -19.17 -9.64
CA ILE A 17 2.52 -17.93 -10.41
C ILE A 17 3.13 -16.75 -9.65
N CYS A 18 2.80 -16.59 -8.38
CA CYS A 18 3.39 -15.53 -7.54
C CYS A 18 4.92 -15.66 -7.47
N GLY A 19 5.44 -16.89 -7.39
CA GLY A 19 6.88 -17.17 -7.41
C GLY A 19 7.57 -16.75 -8.70
N LYS A 20 6.91 -16.96 -9.85
CA LYS A 20 7.44 -16.57 -11.17
C LYS A 20 7.37 -15.04 -11.39
N LEU A 21 6.33 -14.39 -10.89
CA LEU A 21 6.16 -12.94 -11.04
C LEU A 21 7.02 -12.15 -10.06
N SER A 22 7.31 -12.70 -8.88
CA SER A 22 8.05 -12.01 -7.81
C SER A 22 9.39 -11.41 -8.28
N PRO A 23 10.30 -12.12 -8.99
CA PRO A 23 11.57 -11.55 -9.44
C PRO A 23 11.38 -10.42 -10.47
N LEU A 24 10.35 -10.49 -11.32
CA LEU A 24 10.04 -9.43 -12.26
C LEU A 24 9.69 -8.13 -11.52
N PHE A 25 8.76 -8.20 -10.54
CA PHE A 25 8.37 -7.02 -9.77
C PHE A 25 9.49 -6.53 -8.86
N ALA A 26 10.35 -7.42 -8.32
CA ALA A 26 11.54 -7.03 -7.59
C ALA A 26 12.50 -6.22 -8.48
N PHE A 27 12.76 -6.69 -9.70
CA PHE A 27 13.61 -5.99 -10.68
C PHE A 27 13.04 -4.63 -11.08
N LEU A 28 11.74 -4.57 -11.40
CA LEU A 28 11.07 -3.31 -11.72
C LEU A 28 11.13 -2.32 -10.55
N THR A 29 10.94 -2.79 -9.33
CA THR A 29 11.05 -1.97 -8.12
C THR A 29 12.45 -1.39 -7.99
N LEU A 30 13.49 -2.22 -8.14
CA LEU A 30 14.88 -1.77 -8.03
C LEU A 30 15.22 -0.69 -9.09
N ILE A 31 14.80 -0.89 -10.33
CA ILE A 31 15.03 0.07 -11.42
C ILE A 31 14.25 1.38 -11.17
N LEU A 32 12.94 1.29 -10.94
CA LEU A 32 12.09 2.47 -10.83
C LEU A 32 12.41 3.30 -9.59
N LEU A 33 12.59 2.66 -8.43
CA LEU A 33 13.00 3.37 -7.22
C LEU A 33 14.45 3.84 -7.30
N GLY A 34 15.37 3.02 -7.82
CA GLY A 34 16.78 3.40 -7.99
C GLY A 34 16.92 4.64 -8.86
N VAL A 35 16.35 4.60 -10.08
CA VAL A 35 16.40 5.75 -11.01
C VAL A 35 15.62 6.94 -10.46
N GLY A 36 14.38 6.72 -9.97
CA GLY A 36 13.53 7.80 -9.48
C GLY A 36 14.13 8.53 -8.28
N THR A 37 14.66 7.79 -7.29
CA THR A 37 15.27 8.39 -6.10
C THR A 37 16.61 9.07 -6.41
N VAL A 38 17.49 8.45 -7.19
CA VAL A 38 18.77 9.07 -7.58
C VAL A 38 18.52 10.34 -8.39
N TRP A 39 17.62 10.29 -9.37
CA TRP A 39 17.26 11.48 -10.14
C TRP A 39 16.65 12.57 -9.26
N GLY A 40 15.65 12.23 -8.46
CA GLY A 40 14.96 13.17 -7.58
C GLY A 40 15.86 13.80 -6.52
N LEU A 41 16.74 13.02 -5.91
CA LEU A 41 17.60 13.48 -4.82
C LEU A 41 18.85 14.22 -5.30
N ALA A 42 19.44 13.80 -6.43
CA ALA A 42 20.72 14.33 -6.89
C ALA A 42 20.60 15.37 -8.03
N PHE A 43 19.64 15.19 -8.95
CA PHE A 43 19.61 15.94 -10.21
C PHE A 43 18.41 16.87 -10.36
N ALA A 44 17.29 16.65 -9.62
CA ALA A 44 16.16 17.58 -9.70
C ALA A 44 16.56 18.96 -9.17
N PRO A 45 16.13 20.07 -9.82
CA PRO A 45 16.42 21.42 -9.34
C PRO A 45 15.79 21.66 -7.97
N ALA A 46 16.35 22.54 -7.17
CA ALA A 46 15.75 22.95 -5.90
C ALA A 46 14.44 23.72 -6.17
N ASP A 47 13.46 23.53 -5.29
CA ASP A 47 12.21 24.29 -5.35
C ASP A 47 12.46 25.75 -4.93
N TYR A 48 11.77 26.71 -5.57
CA TYR A 48 11.99 28.12 -5.32
C TYR A 48 11.46 28.60 -3.94
N GLN A 49 10.50 27.90 -3.37
CA GLN A 49 9.95 28.21 -2.04
C GLN A 49 10.54 27.29 -0.96
N GLN A 50 10.65 25.99 -1.25
CA GLN A 50 10.98 24.95 -0.27
C GLN A 50 12.48 24.59 -0.26
N GLY A 51 13.26 25.13 -1.19
CA GLY A 51 14.67 24.76 -1.33
C GLY A 51 14.84 23.26 -1.56
N ASN A 52 15.73 22.60 -0.81
CA ASN A 52 15.98 21.17 -0.91
C ASN A 52 15.00 20.32 -0.07
N SER A 53 14.18 20.92 0.80
CA SER A 53 13.22 20.20 1.63
C SER A 53 12.15 19.49 0.81
N PHE A 54 11.82 20.00 -0.39
CA PHE A 54 10.87 19.38 -1.31
C PHE A 54 11.24 17.95 -1.70
N ARG A 55 12.54 17.57 -1.65
CA ARG A 55 13.02 16.23 -2.06
C ARG A 55 12.40 15.09 -1.28
N ILE A 56 11.87 15.36 -0.08
CA ILE A 56 11.09 14.39 0.72
C ILE A 56 9.89 13.89 -0.06
N MET A 57 9.35 14.66 -1.00
CA MET A 57 8.18 14.26 -1.79
C MET A 57 8.38 12.94 -2.56
N TYR A 58 9.62 12.61 -2.94
CA TYR A 58 9.91 11.37 -3.69
C TYR A 58 9.69 10.09 -2.89
N VAL A 59 9.58 10.21 -1.57
CA VAL A 59 9.17 9.11 -0.68
C VAL A 59 7.78 9.38 -0.12
N HIS A 60 7.52 10.59 0.38
CA HIS A 60 6.27 10.95 1.05
C HIS A 60 5.05 10.78 0.13
N VAL A 61 5.07 11.39 -1.05
CA VAL A 61 3.91 11.36 -1.96
C VAL A 61 3.58 9.93 -2.43
N PRO A 62 4.55 9.11 -2.90
CA PRO A 62 4.26 7.72 -3.24
C PRO A 62 3.72 6.89 -2.07
N THR A 63 4.29 7.03 -0.87
CA THR A 63 3.81 6.29 0.30
C THR A 63 2.42 6.71 0.72
N ALA A 64 2.08 8.00 0.67
CA ALA A 64 0.74 8.51 0.94
C ALA A 64 -0.30 8.03 -0.10
N ILE A 65 0.05 8.00 -1.40
CA ILE A 65 -0.84 7.47 -2.44
C ILE A 65 -1.09 5.98 -2.21
N TRP A 66 -0.03 5.20 -1.97
CA TRP A 66 -0.16 3.76 -1.85
C TRP A 66 -0.62 3.31 -0.46
N SER A 67 -0.53 4.12 0.59
CA SER A 67 -1.22 3.85 1.85
C SER A 67 -2.73 3.69 1.62
N MET A 68 -3.33 4.62 0.92
CA MET A 68 -4.75 4.56 0.53
C MET A 68 -5.02 3.47 -0.52
N GLY A 69 -4.14 3.33 -1.53
CA GLY A 69 -4.29 2.34 -2.60
C GLY A 69 -4.29 0.90 -2.10
N VAL A 70 -3.42 0.57 -1.14
CA VAL A 70 -3.40 -0.74 -0.49
C VAL A 70 -4.69 -0.98 0.30
N TYR A 71 -5.17 0.03 1.07
CA TYR A 71 -6.42 -0.12 1.83
C TYR A 71 -7.63 -0.35 0.92
N GLY A 72 -7.72 0.39 -0.18
CA GLY A 72 -8.75 0.18 -1.20
C GLY A 72 -8.69 -1.23 -1.82
N SER A 73 -7.48 -1.71 -2.14
CA SER A 73 -7.26 -3.08 -2.64
C SER A 73 -7.68 -4.14 -1.62
N MET A 74 -7.41 -3.91 -0.33
CA MET A 74 -7.84 -4.78 0.75
C MET A 74 -9.36 -4.79 0.90
N ALA A 75 -10.02 -3.64 0.81
CA ALA A 75 -11.48 -3.56 0.87
C ALA A 75 -12.14 -4.32 -0.29
N ILE A 76 -11.61 -4.21 -1.51
CA ILE A 76 -12.05 -5.00 -2.67
C ILE A 76 -11.86 -6.50 -2.40
N ALA A 77 -10.68 -6.91 -1.91
CA ALA A 77 -10.41 -8.30 -1.59
C ALA A 77 -11.34 -8.81 -0.47
N ALA A 78 -11.65 -7.98 0.54
CA ALA A 78 -12.58 -8.30 1.61
C ALA A 78 -14.01 -8.51 1.09
N VAL A 79 -14.50 -7.63 0.19
CA VAL A 79 -15.81 -7.79 -0.47
C VAL A 79 -15.85 -9.10 -1.25
N VAL A 80 -14.84 -9.37 -2.08
CA VAL A 80 -14.73 -10.62 -2.86
C VAL A 80 -14.75 -11.84 -1.93
N ALA A 81 -14.01 -11.76 -0.82
CA ALA A 81 -13.92 -12.83 0.14
C ALA A 81 -15.25 -13.09 0.88
N LEU A 82 -15.95 -12.05 1.30
CA LEU A 82 -17.19 -12.19 2.09
C LEU A 82 -18.41 -12.51 1.23
N VAL A 83 -18.53 -11.89 0.05
CA VAL A 83 -19.69 -12.09 -0.84
C VAL A 83 -19.61 -13.42 -1.55
N TRP A 84 -18.46 -13.75 -2.14
CA TRP A 84 -18.28 -14.98 -2.94
C TRP A 84 -17.63 -16.11 -2.16
N GLN A 85 -17.34 -15.91 -0.87
CA GLN A 85 -16.71 -16.91 0.01
C GLN A 85 -15.36 -17.43 -0.54
N ILE A 86 -14.61 -16.55 -1.21
CA ILE A 86 -13.31 -16.87 -1.82
C ILE A 86 -12.22 -16.76 -0.78
N LYS A 87 -11.74 -17.87 -0.26
CA LYS A 87 -10.70 -17.95 0.77
C LYS A 87 -9.40 -17.26 0.37
N GLN A 88 -8.99 -17.41 -0.88
CA GLN A 88 -7.78 -16.77 -1.43
C GLN A 88 -7.83 -15.25 -1.35
N ALA A 89 -9.00 -14.64 -1.48
CA ALA A 89 -9.16 -13.20 -1.33
C ALA A 89 -8.94 -12.74 0.12
N HIS A 90 -9.36 -13.53 1.12
CA HIS A 90 -9.01 -13.28 2.52
C HIS A 90 -7.48 -13.31 2.74
N LEU A 91 -6.80 -14.34 2.19
CA LEU A 91 -5.34 -14.45 2.32
C LEU A 91 -4.62 -13.29 1.65
N ALA A 92 -5.11 -12.83 0.49
CA ALA A 92 -4.56 -11.65 -0.20
C ALA A 92 -4.74 -10.39 0.65
N MET A 93 -5.94 -10.15 1.22
CA MET A 93 -6.20 -9.03 2.11
C MET A 93 -5.22 -9.00 3.29
N ILE A 94 -5.04 -10.13 3.98
CA ILE A 94 -4.12 -10.22 5.13
C ILE A 94 -2.65 -10.05 4.69
N ALA A 95 -2.28 -10.54 3.51
CA ALA A 95 -0.93 -10.34 2.98
C ALA A 95 -0.61 -8.85 2.71
N MET A 96 -1.60 -8.07 2.28
CA MET A 96 -1.47 -6.64 1.99
C MET A 96 -1.40 -5.76 3.25
N ALA A 97 -2.10 -6.12 4.33
CA ALA A 97 -2.28 -5.27 5.51
C ALA A 97 -0.98 -4.72 6.12
N PRO A 98 0.09 -5.49 6.38
CA PRO A 98 1.32 -4.93 6.94
C PRO A 98 2.11 -4.05 5.96
N ILE A 99 1.88 -4.21 4.65
CA ILE A 99 2.50 -3.34 3.62
C ILE A 99 1.83 -1.96 3.68
N GLY A 100 0.50 -1.93 3.76
CA GLY A 100 -0.26 -0.69 3.92
C GLY A 100 0.09 0.02 5.23
N ALA A 101 0.20 -0.72 6.34
CA ALA A 101 0.65 -0.16 7.62
C ALA A 101 2.04 0.49 7.51
N LEU A 102 2.99 -0.18 6.83
CA LEU A 102 4.33 0.37 6.60
C LEU A 102 4.29 1.65 5.75
N PHE A 103 3.52 1.66 4.66
CA PHE A 103 3.44 2.84 3.80
C PHE A 103 2.77 4.02 4.52
N THR A 104 1.73 3.78 5.30
CA THR A 104 1.09 4.81 6.11
C THR A 104 2.04 5.35 7.18
N PHE A 105 2.80 4.48 7.85
CA PHE A 105 3.83 4.90 8.80
C PHE A 105 4.91 5.76 8.14
N LEU A 106 5.42 5.34 6.98
CA LEU A 106 6.41 6.12 6.21
C LEU A 106 5.84 7.47 5.77
N SER A 107 4.57 7.52 5.33
CA SER A 107 3.87 8.75 4.99
C SER A 107 3.81 9.70 6.19
N LEU A 108 3.41 9.22 7.36
CA LEU A 108 3.33 10.03 8.58
C LEU A 108 4.72 10.56 9.01
N VAL A 109 5.74 9.71 9.04
CA VAL A 109 7.10 10.11 9.45
C VAL A 109 7.70 11.11 8.46
N THR A 110 7.65 10.82 7.16
CA THR A 110 8.20 11.72 6.15
C THR A 110 7.40 13.03 6.06
N GLY A 111 6.09 12.98 6.27
CA GLY A 111 5.24 14.15 6.37
C GLY A 111 5.60 15.05 7.55
N ALA A 112 5.85 14.47 8.73
CA ALA A 112 6.31 15.21 9.90
C ALA A 112 7.69 15.88 9.67
N ILE A 113 8.64 15.13 9.05
CA ILE A 113 9.96 15.67 8.70
C ILE A 113 9.84 16.82 7.70
N TRP A 114 8.96 16.69 6.71
CA TRP A 114 8.72 17.74 5.71
C TRP A 114 7.97 18.94 6.31
N GLY A 115 7.01 18.71 7.20
CA GLY A 115 6.23 19.75 7.88
C GLY A 115 7.09 20.68 8.73
N LYS A 116 8.15 20.18 9.37
CA LYS A 116 9.00 21.00 10.24
C LYS A 116 9.61 22.22 9.56
N PRO A 117 10.30 22.12 8.40
CA PRO A 117 10.79 23.28 7.69
C PRO A 117 9.71 24.12 7.01
N MET A 118 8.55 23.52 6.66
CA MET A 118 7.48 24.21 5.92
C MET A 118 6.51 24.97 6.82
N TRP A 119 6.17 24.39 7.97
CA TRP A 119 5.13 24.90 8.89
C TRP A 119 5.69 25.30 10.26
N GLY A 120 6.98 25.08 10.52
CA GLY A 120 7.62 25.36 11.81
C GLY A 120 7.31 24.32 12.88
N THR A 121 6.49 23.32 12.61
CA THR A 121 6.08 22.25 13.55
C THR A 121 6.18 20.88 12.92
N TRP A 122 6.35 19.83 13.76
CA TRP A 122 6.36 18.44 13.32
C TRP A 122 4.95 17.88 13.08
N TRP A 123 3.94 18.44 13.74
CA TRP A 123 2.58 17.94 13.71
C TRP A 123 1.56 19.05 13.92
N VAL A 124 0.44 18.93 13.24
CA VAL A 124 -0.79 19.70 13.50
C VAL A 124 -1.98 18.73 13.48
N TRP A 125 -2.95 18.99 14.32
CA TRP A 125 -4.18 18.19 14.38
C TRP A 125 -5.19 18.71 13.33
N ASP A 126 -4.80 18.65 12.07
CA ASP A 126 -5.72 18.93 10.97
C ASP A 126 -6.41 17.67 10.46
N ALA A 127 -7.41 17.84 9.60
CA ALA A 127 -8.21 16.74 9.10
C ALA A 127 -7.39 15.72 8.31
N ARG A 128 -6.38 16.17 7.53
CA ARG A 128 -5.58 15.29 6.69
C ARG A 128 -4.61 14.42 7.48
N LEU A 129 -3.83 15.02 8.36
CA LEU A 129 -2.86 14.30 9.17
C LEU A 129 -3.56 13.37 10.16
N THR A 130 -4.66 13.84 10.77
CA THR A 130 -5.46 13.03 11.70
C THR A 130 -6.10 11.83 11.00
N ALA A 131 -6.67 12.01 9.80
CA ALA A 131 -7.27 10.92 9.06
C ALA A 131 -6.23 9.89 8.57
N GLU A 132 -5.03 10.32 8.18
CA GLU A 132 -3.92 9.41 7.83
C GLU A 132 -3.43 8.64 9.06
N LEU A 133 -3.37 9.27 10.24
CA LEU A 133 -3.06 8.59 11.50
C LEU A 133 -4.14 7.55 11.87
N ILE A 134 -5.42 7.87 11.67
CA ILE A 134 -6.52 6.92 11.85
C ILE A 134 -6.34 5.74 10.89
N LEU A 135 -5.99 5.97 9.62
CA LEU A 135 -5.73 4.91 8.65
C LEU A 135 -4.62 3.97 9.14
N PHE A 136 -3.55 4.51 9.73
CA PHE A 136 -2.49 3.70 10.33
C PHE A 136 -3.03 2.78 11.44
N PHE A 137 -3.83 3.33 12.37
CA PHE A 137 -4.43 2.53 13.43
C PHE A 137 -5.46 1.51 12.90
N LEU A 138 -6.16 1.81 11.82
CA LEU A 138 -7.05 0.85 11.16
C LEU A 138 -6.27 -0.35 10.59
N TYR A 139 -5.12 -0.14 9.98
CA TYR A 139 -4.23 -1.23 9.55
C TYR A 139 -3.78 -2.09 10.74
N LEU A 140 -3.34 -1.46 11.83
CA LEU A 140 -2.95 -2.18 13.04
C LEU A 140 -4.15 -2.92 13.67
N GLY A 141 -5.32 -2.30 13.67
CA GLY A 141 -6.56 -2.90 14.15
C GLY A 141 -6.97 -4.15 13.33
N ILE A 142 -6.84 -4.08 11.99
CA ILE A 142 -7.08 -5.24 11.10
C ILE A 142 -6.13 -6.39 11.43
N LEU A 143 -4.84 -6.10 11.61
CA LEU A 143 -3.82 -7.10 11.96
C LEU A 143 -4.07 -7.70 13.35
N ALA A 144 -4.38 -6.86 14.34
CA ALA A 144 -4.70 -7.28 15.69
C ALA A 144 -5.96 -8.13 15.73
N LEU A 145 -7.02 -7.69 15.04
CA LEU A 145 -8.30 -8.41 14.98
C LEU A 145 -8.14 -9.77 14.30
N TYR A 146 -7.37 -9.84 13.21
CA TYR A 146 -7.07 -11.12 12.54
C TYR A 146 -6.37 -12.09 13.47
N SER A 147 -5.41 -11.63 14.28
CA SER A 147 -4.63 -12.47 15.20
C SER A 147 -5.34 -12.78 16.53
N ALA A 148 -6.44 -12.09 16.84
CA ALA A 148 -7.19 -12.30 18.08
C ALA A 148 -7.99 -13.61 18.11
N PHE A 149 -8.23 -14.23 16.96
CA PHE A 149 -9.00 -15.47 16.85
C PHE A 149 -8.09 -16.67 16.59
N SER A 150 -8.36 -17.78 17.30
CA SER A 150 -7.70 -19.07 17.03
C SER A 150 -8.07 -19.66 15.67
N ASP A 151 -9.33 -19.46 15.23
CA ASP A 151 -9.76 -19.78 13.87
C ASP A 151 -9.42 -18.63 12.91
N ARG A 152 -8.49 -18.90 12.01
CA ARG A 152 -8.03 -17.93 11.00
C ARG A 152 -9.14 -17.44 10.07
N ASN A 153 -10.14 -18.28 9.77
CA ASN A 153 -11.26 -17.88 8.91
C ASN A 153 -12.16 -16.87 9.63
N VAL A 154 -12.43 -17.10 10.93
CA VAL A 154 -13.18 -16.15 11.75
C VAL A 154 -12.45 -14.83 11.87
N GLY A 155 -11.14 -14.87 12.18
CA GLY A 155 -10.29 -13.68 12.23
C GLY A 155 -10.26 -12.91 10.91
N ALA A 156 -10.13 -13.62 9.77
CA ALA A 156 -10.11 -13.00 8.45
C ALA A 156 -11.48 -12.36 8.08
N LYS A 157 -12.60 -12.98 8.46
CA LYS A 157 -13.93 -12.39 8.27
C LYS A 157 -14.12 -11.14 9.12
N ALA A 158 -13.75 -11.18 10.39
CA ALA A 158 -13.83 -10.03 11.29
C ALA A 158 -12.97 -8.85 10.79
N ALA A 159 -11.72 -9.13 10.40
CA ALA A 159 -10.81 -8.17 9.81
C ALA A 159 -11.35 -7.58 8.48
N GLY A 160 -11.97 -8.43 7.65
CA GLY A 160 -12.61 -8.01 6.38
C GLY A 160 -13.81 -7.09 6.60
N ILE A 161 -14.65 -7.37 7.60
CA ILE A 161 -15.77 -6.49 7.96
C ILE A 161 -15.25 -5.14 8.43
N LEU A 162 -14.24 -5.12 9.31
CA LEU A 162 -13.61 -3.87 9.75
C LEU A 162 -13.07 -3.08 8.56
N CYS A 163 -12.34 -3.73 7.65
CA CYS A 163 -11.77 -3.08 6.46
C CYS A 163 -12.84 -2.44 5.57
N ILE A 164 -13.96 -3.15 5.30
CA ILE A 164 -15.05 -2.63 4.46
C ILE A 164 -15.77 -1.47 5.14
N THR A 165 -16.10 -1.60 6.42
CA THR A 165 -16.86 -0.55 7.14
C THR A 165 -16.07 0.74 7.28
N THR A 166 -14.74 0.66 7.35
CA THR A 166 -13.86 1.81 7.54
C THR A 166 -13.24 2.34 6.25
N VAL A 167 -13.55 1.76 5.08
CA VAL A 167 -13.04 2.24 3.77
C VAL A 167 -13.43 3.69 3.47
N VAL A 168 -14.48 4.20 4.12
CA VAL A 168 -14.91 5.60 4.04
C VAL A 168 -13.81 6.60 4.47
N ILE A 169 -12.79 6.16 5.18
CA ILE A 169 -11.64 7.00 5.53
C ILE A 169 -10.86 7.48 4.29
N LEU A 170 -10.86 6.72 3.19
CA LEU A 170 -10.12 7.07 1.97
C LEU A 170 -10.61 8.36 1.31
N PRO A 171 -11.90 8.54 0.99
CA PRO A 171 -12.39 9.82 0.50
C PRO A 171 -12.22 10.94 1.53
N ILE A 172 -12.31 10.69 2.84
CA ILE A 172 -12.05 11.69 3.87
C ILE A 172 -10.59 12.19 3.76
N ILE A 173 -9.61 11.30 3.66
CA ILE A 173 -8.20 11.67 3.46
C ILE A 173 -8.05 12.45 2.15
N HIS A 174 -8.59 11.94 1.04
CA HIS A 174 -8.40 12.52 -0.28
C HIS A 174 -8.95 13.96 -0.36
N PHE A 175 -10.18 14.18 0.09
CA PHE A 175 -10.86 15.45 0.01
C PHE A 175 -10.67 16.36 1.24
N SER A 176 -9.89 15.92 2.23
CA SER A 176 -9.68 16.67 3.49
C SER A 176 -9.19 18.10 3.26
N VAL A 177 -8.34 18.32 2.26
CA VAL A 177 -7.80 19.66 1.93
C VAL A 177 -8.80 20.57 1.22
N GLU A 178 -9.89 20.03 0.69
CA GLU A 178 -10.97 20.77 0.05
C GLU A 178 -12.11 21.04 1.02
N TRP A 179 -12.38 20.09 1.94
CA TRP A 179 -13.50 20.18 2.86
C TRP A 179 -13.17 20.94 4.15
N TRP A 180 -11.88 20.97 4.55
CA TRP A 180 -11.43 21.62 5.78
C TRP A 180 -10.19 22.49 5.54
N ASN A 181 -10.00 23.48 6.40
CA ASN A 181 -8.76 24.25 6.44
C ASN A 181 -7.63 23.39 6.99
N THR A 182 -6.60 23.15 6.18
CA THR A 182 -5.40 22.41 6.56
C THR A 182 -4.15 23.19 6.15
N LEU A 183 -3.04 22.92 6.80
CA LEU A 183 -1.73 23.44 6.35
C LEU A 183 -1.19 22.67 5.13
N HIS A 184 -1.79 21.51 4.84
CA HIS A 184 -1.37 20.69 3.71
C HIS A 184 -1.81 21.35 2.40
N GLN A 185 -0.86 21.44 1.43
CA GLN A 185 -1.18 21.98 0.11
C GLN A 185 -2.19 21.09 -0.64
N GLY A 186 -2.99 21.72 -1.50
CA GLY A 186 -3.93 21.02 -2.38
C GLY A 186 -3.25 20.06 -3.35
N ALA A 187 -4.06 19.26 -4.05
CA ALA A 187 -3.59 18.26 -5.00
C ALA A 187 -2.76 18.90 -6.13
N SER A 188 -1.48 18.54 -6.21
CA SER A 188 -0.56 19.03 -7.24
C SER A 188 -0.53 18.15 -8.49
N ILE A 189 -0.88 16.86 -8.38
CA ILE A 189 -0.83 15.85 -9.44
C ILE A 189 -2.20 15.20 -9.66
N THR A 190 -2.92 14.87 -8.59
CA THR A 190 -4.21 14.17 -8.63
C THR A 190 -5.38 15.13 -8.88
N LYS A 191 -5.26 15.97 -9.89
CA LYS A 191 -6.30 16.92 -10.34
C LYS A 191 -6.56 16.76 -11.83
N LEU A 192 -7.74 17.19 -12.30
CA LEU A 192 -8.13 17.11 -13.72
C LEU A 192 -7.38 18.09 -14.63
N GLU A 193 -6.67 19.05 -14.04
CA GLU A 193 -5.85 20.04 -14.74
C GLU A 193 -4.39 19.58 -14.90
N LYS A 194 -3.57 20.36 -15.61
CA LYS A 194 -2.14 20.10 -15.71
C LYS A 194 -1.49 20.07 -14.32
N PRO A 195 -0.54 19.14 -14.07
CA PRO A 195 0.22 19.12 -12.83
C PRO A 195 0.87 20.47 -12.53
N SER A 196 0.83 20.91 -11.26
CA SER A 196 1.46 22.17 -10.82
C SER A 196 2.94 22.02 -10.47
N ILE A 197 3.58 20.94 -10.91
CA ILE A 197 4.98 20.60 -10.62
C ILE A 197 5.79 20.72 -11.91
N ALA A 198 6.98 21.30 -11.84
CA ALA A 198 7.90 21.40 -12.98
C ALA A 198 8.31 20.01 -13.47
N ILE A 199 8.41 19.84 -14.80
CA ILE A 199 8.72 18.54 -15.43
C ILE A 199 9.96 17.86 -14.85
N PRO A 200 11.10 18.57 -14.60
CA PRO A 200 12.28 17.94 -14.01
C PRO A 200 12.08 17.36 -12.61
N MET A 201 11.08 17.84 -11.87
CA MET A 201 10.68 17.31 -10.56
C MET A 201 9.58 16.23 -10.70
N LEU A 202 8.69 16.39 -11.69
CA LEU A 202 7.55 15.51 -11.90
C LEU A 202 7.98 14.13 -12.39
N VAL A 203 8.91 14.06 -13.36
CA VAL A 203 9.34 12.77 -13.93
C VAL A 203 9.90 11.82 -12.87
N PRO A 204 10.89 12.19 -12.03
CA PRO A 204 11.37 11.31 -10.98
C PRO A 204 10.30 10.98 -9.94
N LEU A 205 9.33 11.89 -9.69
CA LEU A 205 8.21 11.59 -8.80
C LEU A 205 7.30 10.51 -9.36
N ILE A 206 6.98 10.56 -10.66
CA ILE A 206 6.20 9.51 -11.34
C ILE A 206 6.94 8.16 -11.28
N LEU A 207 8.25 8.15 -11.51
CA LEU A 207 9.06 6.94 -11.38
C LEU A 207 8.98 6.37 -9.96
N CYS A 208 9.06 7.22 -8.93
CA CYS A 208 8.89 6.79 -7.54
C CYS A 208 7.48 6.26 -7.27
N ILE A 209 6.42 6.90 -7.78
CA ILE A 209 5.02 6.42 -7.61
C ILE A 209 4.88 5.01 -8.19
N PHE A 210 5.35 4.76 -9.42
CA PHE A 210 5.31 3.43 -10.02
C PHE A 210 6.29 2.46 -9.34
N GLY A 211 7.42 2.95 -8.84
CA GLY A 211 8.36 2.16 -8.06
C GLY A 211 7.75 1.63 -6.75
N PHE A 212 7.01 2.47 -6.03
CA PHE A 212 6.28 2.05 -4.83
C PHE A 212 5.09 1.14 -5.18
N LEU A 213 4.45 1.30 -6.34
CA LEU A 213 3.45 0.35 -6.84
C LEU A 213 4.07 -1.04 -7.04
N THR A 214 5.19 -1.11 -7.76
CA THR A 214 5.85 -2.39 -8.02
C THR A 214 6.39 -3.01 -6.74
N LEU A 215 6.86 -2.21 -5.78
CA LEU A 215 7.23 -2.65 -4.43
C LEU A 215 6.02 -3.25 -3.69
N TYR A 216 4.88 -2.56 -3.71
CA TYR A 216 3.63 -3.06 -3.15
C TYR A 216 3.24 -4.43 -3.74
N ILE A 217 3.26 -4.55 -5.07
CA ILE A 217 2.93 -5.81 -5.75
C ILE A 217 3.92 -6.90 -5.37
N TRP A 218 5.22 -6.62 -5.43
CA TRP A 218 6.26 -7.58 -5.08
C TRP A 218 6.11 -8.10 -3.65
N LEU A 219 6.01 -7.21 -2.68
CA LEU A 219 5.84 -7.59 -1.28
C LEU A 219 4.54 -8.37 -1.06
N THR A 220 3.45 -7.99 -1.75
CA THR A 220 2.18 -8.73 -1.71
C THR A 220 2.34 -10.14 -2.25
N LEU A 221 3.00 -10.33 -3.39
CA LEU A 221 3.27 -11.66 -3.97
C LEU A 221 4.06 -12.55 -3.00
N VAL A 222 5.12 -12.00 -2.38
CA VAL A 222 5.95 -12.72 -1.43
C VAL A 222 5.13 -13.11 -0.18
N ARG A 223 4.42 -12.15 0.41
CA ARG A 223 3.61 -12.39 1.61
C ARG A 223 2.43 -13.33 1.34
N TYR A 224 1.78 -13.18 0.20
CA TYR A 224 0.68 -14.05 -0.18
C TYR A 224 1.13 -15.53 -0.30
N ARG A 225 2.31 -15.78 -0.87
CA ARG A 225 2.91 -17.13 -0.86
C ARG A 225 3.10 -17.67 0.56
N VAL A 226 3.53 -16.83 1.48
CA VAL A 226 3.67 -17.23 2.90
C VAL A 226 2.31 -17.58 3.50
N GLU A 227 1.27 -16.79 3.24
CA GLU A 227 -0.08 -17.06 3.75
C GLU A 227 -0.68 -18.34 3.14
N LEU A 228 -0.44 -18.62 1.85
CA LEU A 228 -0.83 -19.90 1.22
C LEU A 228 -0.14 -21.11 1.88
N LEU A 229 1.17 -21.02 2.17
CA LEU A 229 1.90 -22.10 2.86
C LEU A 229 1.39 -22.33 4.28
N LYS A 230 1.12 -21.26 5.03
CA LYS A 230 0.56 -21.36 6.40
C LYS A 230 -0.83 -22.02 6.39
N GLU A 231 -1.65 -21.64 5.41
CA GLU A 231 -3.01 -22.12 5.29
C GLU A 231 -3.06 -23.59 4.88
N ASP A 232 -2.20 -23.99 3.94
CA ASP A 232 -2.14 -25.35 3.40
C ASP A 232 -1.01 -26.21 4.00
N ALA A 233 -0.49 -25.86 5.18
CA ALA A 233 0.69 -26.51 5.80
C ALA A 233 0.58 -28.04 5.88
N LYS A 234 -0.65 -28.57 6.04
CA LYS A 234 -0.90 -30.02 6.11
C LYS A 234 -1.20 -30.66 4.76
N ARG A 235 -1.33 -29.90 3.67
CA ARG A 235 -1.67 -30.39 2.33
C ARG A 235 -0.47 -31.10 1.67
N PRO A 236 -0.73 -32.12 0.82
CA PRO A 236 0.34 -32.88 0.16
C PRO A 236 1.33 -32.02 -0.61
N TRP A 237 0.84 -31.04 -1.37
CA TRP A 237 1.69 -30.17 -2.19
C TRP A 237 2.71 -29.34 -1.38
N VAL A 238 2.33 -28.90 -0.16
CA VAL A 238 3.25 -28.18 0.73
C VAL A 238 4.27 -29.13 1.33
N LYS A 239 3.84 -30.35 1.76
CA LYS A 239 4.75 -31.36 2.30
C LYS A 239 5.79 -31.81 1.26
N GLU A 240 5.37 -31.93 0.01
CA GLU A 240 6.27 -32.27 -1.11
C GLU A 240 7.26 -31.13 -1.39
N LEU A 241 6.78 -29.89 -1.39
CA LEU A 241 7.63 -28.70 -1.55
C LEU A 241 8.76 -28.66 -0.51
N VAL A 242 8.42 -28.91 0.77
CA VAL A 242 9.40 -28.87 1.88
C VAL A 242 10.40 -30.02 1.80
N LYS A 243 10.03 -31.18 1.27
CA LYS A 243 10.97 -32.30 1.07
C LYS A 243 12.03 -32.03 -0.02
N ASN A 244 11.75 -31.10 -0.92
CA ASN A 244 12.62 -30.79 -2.07
C ASN A 244 13.47 -29.52 -1.85
N ILE A 245 13.45 -28.92 -0.64
CA ILE A 245 14.33 -27.84 -0.18
C ILE A 245 15.43 -28.44 0.72
#